data_e2100d52f99395f83b5797979c178f44
#
_entry.id   e2100d52f99395f83b5797979c178f44
#
_cell.length_a   1.000
_cell.length_b   1.000
_cell.length_c   1.000
_cell.angle_alpha   90.00
_cell.angle_beta   90.00
_cell.angle_gamma   90.00
#
_symmetry.space_group_name_H-M   'P 1'
#
loop_
_entity.id
_entity.type
_entity.pdbx_description
1 polymer ?
#
loop_
_entity_poly.entity_id
_entity_poly.type
_entity_poly.pdbx_seq_one_letter_code
_entity_poly.pdbx_strand_id
1 'polypeptide(L)'
;ILGLLVKSKKRIKLIGDKSLSKRDFSRVINPLRKFGANIKSKKNFLPIEILGSEFLRPISYDENIGSAQVKSCMILAALNTPGVSVFNTKISRNHTELMLKFLNYPIRIKKKMGNELISIKGLNQFKGFNYTVPGDISSASFFIVLTLLSKKSKIVIKNVNVNESRIGIINILNKMGANIKLERKKLYKGEKIANIHVKSKDNLKAINCPSKLNSSAIDEFLIIFLVAAKSKGISKFKDLGEMNKKESKRLDLGVKFLRSIGIKVDRFKDNVNIHGNPNL
;
A
#
# COMPACT_ATOMS: atom_id res chain seq x y z
N ILE A 1 -6.58 1.52 13.07
CA ILE A 1 -6.81 1.63 14.52
C ILE A 1 -8.22 1.18 14.92
N LEU A 2 -9.29 1.49 14.16
CA LEU A 2 -10.68 1.13 14.50
C LEU A 2 -10.85 -0.35 14.83
N GLY A 3 -10.16 -1.25 14.12
CA GLY A 3 -10.20 -2.69 14.40
C GLY A 3 -9.67 -3.09 15.78
N LEU A 4 -8.74 -2.32 16.35
CA LEU A 4 -8.26 -2.55 17.73
C LEU A 4 -9.27 -2.08 18.78
N LEU A 5 -10.12 -1.13 18.44
CA LEU A 5 -11.04 -0.47 19.36
C LEU A 5 -12.40 -1.19 19.50
N VAL A 6 -12.63 -2.26 18.74
CA VAL A 6 -13.92 -2.98 18.74
C VAL A 6 -14.34 -3.57 20.09
N LYS A 7 -13.37 -3.72 21.01
CA LYS A 7 -13.60 -4.21 22.38
C LYS A 7 -13.35 -3.14 23.44
N SER A 8 -13.24 -1.86 23.06
CA SER A 8 -13.02 -0.78 24.02
C SER A 8 -14.21 -0.59 24.95
N LYS A 9 -13.98 -0.62 26.26
CA LYS A 9 -14.99 -0.33 27.26
C LYS A 9 -15.37 1.17 27.32
N LYS A 10 -14.52 2.03 26.76
CA LYS A 10 -14.74 3.48 26.74
C LYS A 10 -15.19 3.90 25.35
N ARG A 11 -16.09 4.91 25.31
CA ARG A 11 -16.43 5.59 24.06
C ARG A 11 -15.22 6.40 23.59
N ILE A 12 -14.80 6.16 22.36
CA ILE A 12 -13.65 6.84 21.75
C ILE A 12 -14.15 7.60 20.52
N LYS A 13 -13.83 8.88 20.45
CA LYS A 13 -14.12 9.75 19.33
C LYS A 13 -12.85 9.94 18.49
N LEU A 14 -12.92 9.56 17.21
CA LEU A 14 -11.85 9.80 16.25
C LEU A 14 -12.19 11.06 15.44
N ILE A 15 -11.20 11.94 15.38
CA ILE A 15 -11.22 13.17 14.59
C ILE A 15 -10.07 13.16 13.60
N GLY A 16 -10.08 14.04 12.62
CA GLY A 16 -9.01 14.18 11.64
C GLY A 16 -8.93 15.60 11.12
N ASP A 17 -7.89 15.87 10.34
CA ASP A 17 -7.74 17.11 9.61
C ASP A 17 -8.81 17.26 8.49
N LYS A 18 -8.77 18.40 7.78
CA LYS A 18 -9.71 18.69 6.68
C LYS A 18 -9.66 17.64 5.55
N SER A 19 -8.50 17.04 5.30
CA SER A 19 -8.34 16.03 4.25
C SER A 19 -8.95 14.70 4.67
N LEU A 20 -8.59 14.22 5.86
CA LEU A 20 -9.08 12.96 6.39
C LEU A 20 -10.59 12.98 6.66
N SER A 21 -11.11 14.13 7.09
CA SER A 21 -12.55 14.31 7.37
C SER A 21 -13.45 14.24 6.12
N LYS A 22 -12.88 14.39 4.93
CA LYS A 22 -13.60 14.23 3.65
C LYS A 22 -13.61 12.79 3.12
N ARG A 23 -12.95 11.86 3.80
CA ARG A 23 -12.88 10.46 3.36
C ARG A 23 -14.08 9.68 3.86
N ASP A 24 -14.62 8.83 2.97
CA ASP A 24 -15.64 7.85 3.33
C ASP A 24 -15.00 6.65 4.04
N PHE A 25 -15.44 6.39 5.26
CA PHE A 25 -15.03 5.27 6.10
C PHE A 25 -15.98 4.07 6.02
N SER A 26 -16.97 4.06 5.14
CA SER A 26 -17.95 2.98 4.99
C SER A 26 -17.28 1.62 4.86
N ARG A 27 -16.18 1.56 4.06
CA ARG A 27 -15.40 0.34 3.82
C ARG A 27 -14.80 -0.29 5.09
N VAL A 28 -14.63 0.49 6.16
CA VAL A 28 -14.12 0.06 7.46
C VAL A 28 -15.25 -0.12 8.46
N ILE A 29 -16.20 0.83 8.49
CA ILE A 29 -17.33 0.84 9.42
C ILE A 29 -18.24 -0.37 9.18
N ASN A 30 -18.55 -0.69 7.92
CA ASN A 30 -19.48 -1.76 7.59
C ASN A 30 -19.01 -3.14 8.09
N PRO A 31 -17.78 -3.62 7.83
CA PRO A 31 -17.32 -4.88 8.39
C PRO A 31 -17.23 -4.84 9.93
N LEU A 32 -16.81 -3.73 10.54
CA LEU A 32 -16.73 -3.65 11.99
C LEU A 32 -18.11 -3.72 12.68
N ARG A 33 -19.16 -3.15 12.07
CA ARG A 33 -20.53 -3.32 12.55
C ARG A 33 -20.99 -4.79 12.46
N LYS A 34 -20.55 -5.53 11.44
CA LYS A 34 -20.84 -6.97 11.34
C LYS A 34 -20.18 -7.76 12.47
N PHE A 35 -19.01 -7.37 12.96
CA PHE A 35 -18.39 -7.92 14.16
C PHE A 35 -19.21 -7.62 15.44
N GLY A 36 -20.13 -6.67 15.41
CA GLY A 36 -20.92 -6.24 16.56
C GLY A 36 -20.43 -4.94 17.22
N ALA A 37 -19.46 -4.25 16.61
CA ALA A 37 -18.99 -2.96 17.13
C ALA A 37 -20.07 -1.86 16.98
N ASN A 38 -20.30 -1.10 18.05
CA ASN A 38 -21.20 0.05 18.02
C ASN A 38 -20.44 1.28 17.51
N ILE A 39 -20.72 1.67 16.26
CA ILE A 39 -20.05 2.78 15.59
C ILE A 39 -21.06 3.81 15.14
N LYS A 40 -20.91 5.05 15.61
CA LYS A 40 -21.69 6.21 15.19
C LYS A 40 -20.84 7.12 14.30
N SER A 41 -21.41 7.58 13.20
CA SER A 41 -20.77 8.55 12.28
C SER A 41 -21.85 9.22 11.43
N LYS A 42 -21.63 10.47 11.02
CA LYS A 42 -22.51 11.17 10.08
C LYS A 42 -22.10 10.78 8.65
N LYS A 43 -22.97 10.05 7.94
CA LYS A 43 -22.73 9.59 6.56
C LYS A 43 -21.38 8.89 6.35
N ASN A 44 -20.89 8.16 7.36
CA ASN A 44 -19.59 7.45 7.36
C ASN A 44 -18.35 8.36 7.27
N PHE A 45 -18.46 9.64 7.59
CA PHE A 45 -17.34 10.58 7.68
C PHE A 45 -16.91 10.80 9.14
N LEU A 46 -15.74 11.39 9.33
CA LEU A 46 -15.30 11.87 10.65
C LEU A 46 -16.18 13.06 11.11
N PRO A 47 -16.39 13.20 12.41
CA PRO A 47 -15.92 12.34 13.50
C PRO A 47 -16.63 10.99 13.55
N ILE A 48 -15.88 9.96 13.94
CA ILE A 48 -16.41 8.62 14.19
C ILE A 48 -16.34 8.35 15.68
N GLU A 49 -17.44 7.94 16.27
CA GLU A 49 -17.48 7.47 17.65
C GLU A 49 -17.61 5.96 17.66
N ILE A 50 -16.72 5.29 18.38
CA ILE A 50 -16.78 3.86 18.63
C ILE A 50 -16.93 3.57 20.11
N LEU A 51 -17.87 2.73 20.43
CA LEU A 51 -17.98 2.02 21.69
C LEU A 51 -17.85 0.54 21.37
N GLY A 52 -16.88 -0.11 21.95
CA GLY A 52 -16.67 -1.54 21.73
C GLY A 52 -17.82 -2.35 22.28
N SER A 53 -17.89 -3.60 21.87
CA SER A 53 -18.89 -4.57 22.30
C SER A 53 -18.22 -5.73 23.03
N GLU A 54 -18.83 -6.22 24.09
CA GLU A 54 -18.45 -7.48 24.74
C GLU A 54 -18.99 -8.69 23.95
N PHE A 55 -19.99 -8.49 23.10
CA PHE A 55 -20.66 -9.50 22.27
C PHE A 55 -20.17 -9.48 20.82
N LEU A 56 -18.84 -9.50 20.64
CA LEU A 56 -18.27 -9.63 19.31
C LEU A 56 -18.51 -11.03 18.74
N ARG A 57 -18.84 -11.10 17.45
CA ARG A 57 -19.04 -12.36 16.71
C ARG A 57 -18.10 -12.46 15.52
N PRO A 58 -17.61 -13.67 15.19
CA PRO A 58 -16.80 -13.88 14.01
C PRO A 58 -17.63 -13.64 12.75
N ILE A 59 -16.97 -13.19 11.69
CA ILE A 59 -17.63 -12.88 10.42
C ILE A 59 -16.96 -13.59 9.25
N SER A 60 -17.76 -13.84 8.20
CA SER A 60 -17.26 -14.08 6.86
C SER A 60 -17.48 -12.79 6.05
N TYR A 61 -16.45 -12.32 5.33
CA TYR A 61 -16.50 -11.04 4.63
C TYR A 61 -15.70 -11.06 3.33
N ASP A 62 -16.32 -10.55 2.24
CA ASP A 62 -15.68 -10.36 0.95
C ASP A 62 -15.21 -8.92 0.80
N GLU A 63 -13.89 -8.72 0.71
CA GLU A 63 -13.25 -7.42 0.46
C GLU A 63 -12.84 -7.34 -1.02
N ASN A 64 -13.63 -6.67 -1.84
CA ASN A 64 -13.51 -6.65 -3.30
C ASN A 64 -12.67 -5.48 -3.84
N ILE A 65 -12.16 -4.60 -2.97
CA ILE A 65 -11.42 -3.39 -3.38
C ILE A 65 -9.90 -3.66 -3.45
N GLY A 66 -9.38 -4.59 -2.63
CA GLY A 66 -7.94 -4.84 -2.47
C GLY A 66 -7.27 -3.82 -1.54
N SER A 67 -7.99 -3.37 -0.52
CA SER A 67 -7.46 -2.41 0.46
C SER A 67 -6.75 -3.11 1.61
N ALA A 68 -5.43 -2.99 1.67
CA ALA A 68 -4.65 -3.49 2.80
C ALA A 68 -5.06 -2.89 4.15
N GLN A 69 -5.52 -1.64 4.16
CA GLN A 69 -5.99 -0.98 5.39
C GLN A 69 -7.28 -1.59 5.91
N VAL A 70 -8.24 -1.88 5.01
CA VAL A 70 -9.50 -2.55 5.38
C VAL A 70 -9.20 -3.96 5.86
N LYS A 71 -8.38 -4.71 5.12
CA LYS A 71 -7.93 -6.06 5.48
C LYS A 71 -7.28 -6.08 6.86
N SER A 72 -6.30 -5.21 7.11
CA SER A 72 -5.65 -5.11 8.42
C SER A 72 -6.63 -4.75 9.53
N CYS A 73 -7.58 -3.84 9.26
CA CYS A 73 -8.60 -3.47 10.25
C CYS A 73 -9.48 -4.66 10.64
N MET A 74 -9.92 -5.46 9.67
CA MET A 74 -10.71 -6.68 9.93
C MET A 74 -9.89 -7.74 10.67
N ILE A 75 -8.63 -7.94 10.30
CA ILE A 75 -7.72 -8.86 11.00
C ILE A 75 -7.57 -8.43 12.47
N LEU A 76 -7.30 -7.15 12.73
CA LEU A 76 -7.15 -6.61 14.09
C LEU A 76 -8.44 -6.72 14.92
N ALA A 77 -9.61 -6.56 14.29
CA ALA A 77 -10.89 -6.81 14.96
C ALA A 77 -11.07 -8.30 15.30
N ALA A 78 -10.72 -9.18 14.38
CA ALA A 78 -10.79 -10.63 14.59
C ALA A 78 -9.89 -11.11 15.73
N LEU A 79 -8.75 -10.45 16.03
CA LEU A 79 -7.90 -10.79 17.19
C LEU A 79 -8.68 -10.70 18.51
N ASN A 80 -9.63 -9.79 18.61
CA ASN A 80 -10.45 -9.53 19.80
C ASN A 80 -11.80 -10.26 19.79
N THR A 81 -12.07 -11.07 18.76
CA THR A 81 -13.38 -11.72 18.55
C THR A 81 -13.27 -13.22 18.83
N PRO A 82 -14.18 -13.84 19.61
CA PRO A 82 -14.19 -15.28 19.80
C PRO A 82 -14.48 -16.02 18.48
N GLY A 83 -13.91 -17.22 18.32
CA GLY A 83 -14.15 -18.06 17.14
C GLY A 83 -13.26 -17.74 15.95
N VAL A 84 -13.68 -18.13 14.75
CA VAL A 84 -12.91 -18.03 13.51
C VAL A 84 -13.60 -17.07 12.54
N SER A 85 -12.91 -15.98 12.20
CA SER A 85 -13.33 -15.10 11.11
C SER A 85 -12.64 -15.46 9.81
N VAL A 86 -13.35 -15.29 8.70
CA VAL A 86 -12.86 -15.62 7.35
C VAL A 86 -13.01 -14.43 6.43
N PHE A 87 -11.94 -14.05 5.76
CA PHE A 87 -11.94 -12.92 4.82
C PHE A 87 -11.48 -13.39 3.44
N ASN A 88 -12.30 -13.18 2.43
CA ASN A 88 -11.91 -13.31 1.04
C ASN A 88 -11.53 -11.91 0.55
N THR A 89 -10.26 -11.70 0.26
CA THR A 89 -9.72 -10.38 -0.08
C THR A 89 -8.95 -10.43 -1.38
N LYS A 90 -8.98 -9.35 -2.16
CA LYS A 90 -8.02 -9.21 -3.26
C LYS A 90 -6.59 -9.12 -2.70
N ILE A 91 -5.62 -9.66 -3.47
CA ILE A 91 -4.21 -9.60 -3.09
C ILE A 91 -3.79 -8.14 -2.91
N SER A 92 -3.26 -7.83 -1.75
CA SER A 92 -2.78 -6.52 -1.37
C SER A 92 -1.58 -6.63 -0.43
N ARG A 93 -1.10 -5.52 0.14
CA ARG A 93 -0.01 -5.53 1.14
C ARG A 93 -0.36 -6.46 2.30
N ASN A 94 0.62 -7.25 2.75
CA ASN A 94 0.41 -8.35 3.70
C ASN A 94 1.26 -8.24 4.97
N HIS A 95 1.63 -7.04 5.36
CA HIS A 95 2.48 -6.80 6.54
C HIS A 95 1.86 -7.33 7.84
N THR A 96 0.55 -7.12 8.03
CA THR A 96 -0.17 -7.61 9.22
C THR A 96 -0.15 -9.13 9.30
N GLU A 97 -0.37 -9.80 8.18
CA GLU A 97 -0.36 -11.26 8.09
C GLU A 97 1.03 -11.83 8.36
N LEU A 98 2.08 -11.20 7.82
CA LEU A 98 3.46 -11.61 8.06
C LEU A 98 3.86 -11.43 9.52
N MET A 99 3.45 -10.32 10.15
CA MET A 99 3.68 -10.07 11.56
C MET A 99 2.99 -11.13 12.43
N LEU A 100 1.72 -11.44 12.16
CA LEU A 100 0.99 -12.46 12.91
C LEU A 100 1.58 -13.85 12.74
N LYS A 101 2.04 -14.20 11.53
CA LYS A 101 2.77 -15.45 11.30
C LYS A 101 4.08 -15.54 12.08
N PHE A 102 4.85 -14.44 12.11
CA PHE A 102 6.08 -14.36 12.91
C PHE A 102 5.79 -14.55 14.40
N LEU A 103 4.66 -14.06 14.88
CA LEU A 103 4.20 -14.22 16.26
C LEU A 103 3.57 -15.60 16.54
N ASN A 104 3.60 -16.52 15.58
CA ASN A 104 2.93 -17.84 15.66
C ASN A 104 1.42 -17.74 15.98
N TYR A 105 0.79 -16.61 15.58
CA TYR A 105 -0.65 -16.44 15.77
C TYR A 105 -1.42 -17.36 14.81
N PRO A 106 -2.56 -17.97 15.23
CA PRO A 106 -3.33 -18.90 14.40
C PRO A 106 -4.06 -18.20 13.25
N ILE A 107 -3.29 -17.84 12.23
CA ILE A 107 -3.74 -17.29 10.95
C ILE A 107 -3.39 -18.23 9.80
N ARG A 108 -4.36 -18.54 8.94
CA ARG A 108 -4.17 -19.33 7.73
C ARG A 108 -4.49 -18.47 6.51
N ILE A 109 -3.66 -18.56 5.47
CA ILE A 109 -3.81 -17.80 4.24
C ILE A 109 -3.72 -18.78 3.07
N LYS A 110 -4.78 -18.84 2.26
CA LYS A 110 -4.83 -19.60 1.03
C LYS A 110 -5.01 -18.65 -0.15
N LYS A 111 -4.13 -18.73 -1.14
CA LYS A 111 -4.26 -17.95 -2.39
C LYS A 111 -5.17 -18.71 -3.36
N LYS A 112 -6.11 -17.98 -3.99
CA LYS A 112 -7.03 -18.54 -4.99
C LYS A 112 -7.32 -17.48 -6.05
N MET A 113 -6.90 -17.70 -7.29
CA MET A 113 -7.28 -16.92 -8.48
C MET A 113 -7.29 -15.39 -8.27
N GLY A 114 -6.16 -14.81 -7.82
CA GLY A 114 -6.03 -13.36 -7.59
C GLY A 114 -6.57 -12.86 -6.25
N ASN A 115 -7.20 -13.71 -5.45
CA ASN A 115 -7.65 -13.43 -4.10
C ASN A 115 -6.82 -14.19 -3.05
N GLU A 116 -6.99 -13.78 -1.80
CA GLU A 116 -6.48 -14.45 -0.61
C GLU A 116 -7.65 -14.77 0.33
N LEU A 117 -7.80 -16.03 0.70
CA LEU A 117 -8.71 -16.46 1.77
C LEU A 117 -7.93 -16.48 3.07
N ILE A 118 -8.26 -15.59 3.99
CA ILE A 118 -7.61 -15.44 5.29
C ILE A 118 -8.56 -15.95 6.36
N SER A 119 -8.09 -16.93 7.13
CA SER A 119 -8.83 -17.51 8.28
C SER A 119 -8.06 -17.21 9.54
N ILE A 120 -8.70 -16.60 10.54
CA ILE A 120 -8.05 -16.19 11.78
C ILE A 120 -8.90 -16.58 12.98
N LYS A 121 -8.29 -17.29 13.95
CA LYS A 121 -8.92 -17.65 15.23
C LYS A 121 -8.58 -16.57 16.25
N GLY A 122 -9.60 -15.89 16.77
CA GLY A 122 -9.42 -14.80 17.74
C GLY A 122 -9.14 -15.28 19.17
N LEU A 123 -8.91 -14.32 20.06
CA LEU A 123 -8.67 -14.51 21.49
C LEU A 123 -7.44 -15.39 21.82
N ASN A 124 -6.45 -15.45 20.95
CA ASN A 124 -5.18 -16.09 21.25
C ASN A 124 -4.17 -15.05 21.76
N GLN A 125 -3.33 -15.48 22.68
CA GLN A 125 -2.27 -14.65 23.23
C GLN A 125 -1.00 -14.77 22.38
N PHE A 126 -0.21 -13.74 22.34
CA PHE A 126 1.14 -13.71 21.78
C PHE A 126 2.04 -12.83 22.65
N LYS A 127 3.33 -13.14 22.66
CA LYS A 127 4.32 -12.38 23.44
C LYS A 127 4.72 -11.10 22.68
N GLY A 128 4.86 -10.02 23.42
CA GLY A 128 5.48 -8.79 22.93
C GLY A 128 6.95 -9.03 22.54
N PHE A 129 7.47 -8.22 21.64
CA PHE A 129 8.85 -8.31 21.16
C PHE A 129 9.38 -6.94 20.74
N ASN A 130 10.70 -6.79 20.77
CA ASN A 130 11.35 -5.59 20.25
C ASN A 130 11.38 -5.63 18.72
N TYR A 131 11.01 -4.54 18.07
CA TYR A 131 10.98 -4.43 16.62
C TYR A 131 11.61 -3.13 16.16
N THR A 132 12.67 -3.23 15.35
CA THR A 132 13.22 -2.08 14.64
C THR A 132 12.52 -1.98 13.30
N VAL A 133 11.79 -0.90 13.06
CA VAL A 133 11.06 -0.70 11.80
C VAL A 133 12.06 -0.54 10.66
N PRO A 134 12.01 -1.39 9.62
CA PRO A 134 12.85 -1.23 8.44
C PRO A 134 12.53 0.06 7.69
N GLY A 135 13.48 0.53 6.86
CA GLY A 135 13.25 1.68 5.99
C GLY A 135 12.06 1.44 5.05
N ASP A 136 11.27 2.46 4.82
CA ASP A 136 10.10 2.41 3.92
C ASP A 136 10.54 2.59 2.46
N ILE A 137 10.09 1.70 1.59
CA ILE A 137 10.40 1.75 0.15
C ILE A 137 9.82 3.00 -0.53
N SER A 138 8.68 3.51 -0.09
CA SER A 138 8.10 4.74 -0.64
C SER A 138 8.98 5.95 -0.33
N SER A 139 9.50 6.05 0.91
CA SER A 139 10.47 7.09 1.27
C SER A 139 11.80 6.91 0.53
N ALA A 140 12.28 5.68 0.39
CA ALA A 140 13.49 5.37 -0.36
C ALA A 140 13.36 5.72 -1.86
N SER A 141 12.15 5.66 -2.42
CA SER A 141 11.88 5.88 -3.84
C SER A 141 12.35 7.25 -4.33
N PHE A 142 12.27 8.28 -3.50
CA PHE A 142 12.73 9.63 -3.83
C PHE A 142 14.26 9.65 -4.07
N PHE A 143 15.01 9.01 -3.18
CA PHE A 143 16.48 8.91 -3.33
C PHE A 143 16.89 7.98 -4.46
N ILE A 144 16.13 6.90 -4.70
CA ILE A 144 16.33 6.01 -5.84
C ILE A 144 16.21 6.81 -7.15
N VAL A 145 15.10 7.52 -7.33
CA VAL A 145 14.83 8.27 -8.56
C VAL A 145 15.78 9.46 -8.70
N LEU A 146 16.05 10.20 -7.62
CA LEU A 146 17.06 11.26 -7.65
C LEU A 146 18.40 10.75 -8.15
N THR A 147 18.88 9.61 -7.63
CA THR A 147 20.14 9.00 -8.07
C THR A 147 20.10 8.56 -9.53
N LEU A 148 18.99 7.94 -9.97
CA LEU A 148 18.86 7.49 -11.36
C LEU A 148 18.90 8.65 -12.36
N LEU A 149 18.32 9.79 -12.00
CA LEU A 149 18.22 10.97 -12.86
C LEU A 149 19.43 11.92 -12.74
N SER A 150 20.29 11.72 -11.75
CA SER A 150 21.52 12.50 -11.57
C SER A 150 22.68 11.90 -12.37
N LYS A 151 23.63 12.73 -12.80
CA LYS A 151 24.82 12.27 -13.54
C LYS A 151 25.82 11.63 -12.57
N LYS A 152 26.47 10.53 -12.99
CA LYS A 152 27.59 9.84 -12.29
C LYS A 152 27.34 9.61 -10.78
N SER A 153 26.10 9.34 -10.39
CA SER A 153 25.68 9.21 -9.00
C SER A 153 25.50 7.75 -8.59
N LYS A 154 25.73 7.49 -7.31
CA LYS A 154 25.50 6.18 -6.69
C LYS A 154 25.01 6.37 -5.25
N ILE A 155 24.12 5.49 -4.78
CA ILE A 155 23.66 5.45 -3.39
C ILE A 155 23.45 4.02 -2.93
N VAL A 156 23.61 3.82 -1.62
CA VAL A 156 23.20 2.58 -0.93
C VAL A 156 22.22 2.96 0.18
N ILE A 157 20.98 2.49 0.07
CA ILE A 157 19.95 2.70 1.08
C ILE A 157 19.86 1.40 1.88
N LYS A 158 20.19 1.45 3.17
CA LYS A 158 20.34 0.26 4.01
C LYS A 158 19.02 -0.16 4.67
N ASN A 159 18.87 -1.48 4.89
CA ASN A 159 17.79 -2.08 5.68
C ASN A 159 16.37 -1.63 5.27
N VAL A 160 16.10 -1.55 3.97
CA VAL A 160 14.79 -1.18 3.44
C VAL A 160 13.91 -2.42 3.36
N ASN A 161 12.63 -2.28 3.72
CA ASN A 161 11.62 -3.30 3.49
C ASN A 161 11.45 -3.54 1.99
N VAL A 162 11.68 -4.78 1.56
CA VAL A 162 11.55 -5.21 0.16
C VAL A 162 10.48 -6.29 0.00
N ASN A 163 9.39 -6.14 0.72
CA ASN A 163 8.22 -6.97 0.55
C ASN A 163 7.72 -6.93 -0.90
N GLU A 164 7.45 -8.09 -1.48
CA GLU A 164 7.03 -8.23 -2.88
C GLU A 164 5.77 -7.42 -3.21
N SER A 165 4.89 -7.24 -2.24
CA SER A 165 3.69 -6.41 -2.38
C SER A 165 3.98 -4.88 -2.42
N ARG A 166 5.24 -4.45 -2.24
CA ARG A 166 5.67 -3.06 -2.17
C ARG A 166 6.76 -2.67 -3.18
N ILE A 167 7.50 -3.63 -3.73
CA ILE A 167 8.65 -3.35 -4.60
C ILE A 167 8.28 -3.11 -6.07
N GLY A 168 7.04 -2.79 -6.36
CA GLY A 168 6.59 -2.51 -7.72
C GLY A 168 7.41 -1.44 -8.42
N ILE A 169 7.81 -0.38 -7.70
CA ILE A 169 8.69 0.66 -8.24
C ILE A 169 10.04 0.08 -8.73
N ILE A 170 10.70 -0.78 -7.96
CA ILE A 170 11.98 -1.39 -8.36
C ILE A 170 11.79 -2.21 -9.63
N ASN A 171 10.71 -3.00 -9.70
CA ASN A 171 10.39 -3.83 -10.85
C ASN A 171 10.11 -2.99 -12.11
N ILE A 172 9.39 -1.87 -11.96
CA ILE A 172 9.09 -0.94 -13.06
C ILE A 172 10.37 -0.26 -13.54
N LEU A 173 11.16 0.31 -12.63
CA LEU A 173 12.38 1.03 -12.98
C LEU A 173 13.44 0.11 -13.62
N ASN A 174 13.59 -1.13 -13.14
CA ASN A 174 14.47 -2.11 -13.77
C ASN A 174 14.02 -2.47 -15.20
N LYS A 175 12.69 -2.55 -15.44
CA LYS A 175 12.16 -2.71 -16.81
C LYS A 175 12.41 -1.49 -17.70
N MET A 176 12.52 -0.31 -17.14
CA MET A 176 12.94 0.91 -17.83
C MET A 176 14.46 0.97 -18.03
N GLY A 177 15.19 -0.05 -17.60
CA GLY A 177 16.62 -0.18 -17.75
C GLY A 177 17.46 0.44 -16.63
N ALA A 178 16.86 0.76 -15.47
CA ALA A 178 17.58 1.25 -14.30
C ALA A 178 18.59 0.22 -13.78
N ASN A 179 19.64 0.69 -13.12
CA ASN A 179 20.64 -0.15 -12.46
C ASN A 179 20.37 -0.14 -10.94
N ILE A 180 19.40 -0.97 -10.52
CA ILE A 180 19.01 -1.13 -9.12
C ILE A 180 19.25 -2.58 -8.72
N LYS A 181 20.05 -2.80 -7.66
CA LYS A 181 20.34 -4.13 -7.12
C LYS A 181 19.90 -4.23 -5.66
N LEU A 182 19.35 -5.37 -5.29
CA LEU A 182 19.01 -5.71 -3.91
C LEU A 182 20.07 -6.65 -3.34
N GLU A 183 20.83 -6.17 -2.39
CA GLU A 183 21.92 -6.92 -1.76
C GLU A 183 21.63 -7.13 -0.26
N ARG A 184 22.36 -8.06 0.36
CA ARG A 184 22.20 -8.42 1.78
C ARG A 184 20.75 -8.70 2.17
N LYS A 185 20.04 -9.42 1.29
CA LYS A 185 18.65 -9.83 1.54
C LYS A 185 18.58 -10.73 2.76
N LYS A 186 17.69 -10.43 3.68
CA LYS A 186 17.42 -11.27 4.85
C LYS A 186 15.95 -11.23 5.26
N LEU A 187 15.51 -12.27 5.96
CA LEU A 187 14.21 -12.28 6.63
C LEU A 187 14.40 -11.67 8.04
N TYR A 188 13.67 -10.61 8.33
CA TYR A 188 13.69 -9.93 9.60
C TYR A 188 12.30 -9.91 10.20
N LYS A 189 12.05 -10.76 11.19
CA LYS A 189 10.78 -10.84 11.94
C LYS A 189 9.55 -10.87 11.02
N GLY A 190 9.57 -11.78 10.03
CA GLY A 190 8.51 -11.98 9.05
C GLY A 190 8.62 -11.12 7.79
N GLU A 191 9.41 -10.04 7.78
CA GLU A 191 9.57 -9.13 6.63
C GLU A 191 10.87 -9.38 5.87
N LYS A 192 10.82 -9.30 4.54
CA LYS A 192 12.01 -9.27 3.70
C LYS A 192 12.62 -7.88 3.73
N ILE A 193 13.89 -7.77 4.09
CA ILE A 193 14.65 -6.52 4.04
C ILE A 193 15.92 -6.70 3.23
N ALA A 194 16.41 -5.60 2.63
CA ALA A 194 17.64 -5.58 1.85
C ALA A 194 18.31 -4.21 1.87
N ASN A 195 19.55 -4.15 1.38
CA ASN A 195 20.17 -2.90 0.97
C ASN A 195 19.87 -2.67 -0.51
N ILE A 196 19.44 -1.45 -0.85
CA ILE A 196 19.14 -1.05 -2.22
C ILE A 196 20.35 -0.28 -2.75
N HIS A 197 21.04 -0.85 -3.73
CA HIS A 197 22.14 -0.22 -4.44
C HIS A 197 21.61 0.37 -5.74
N VAL A 198 21.81 1.66 -5.94
CA VAL A 198 21.40 2.38 -7.13
C VAL A 198 22.60 3.07 -7.75
N LYS A 199 22.72 2.99 -9.07
CA LYS A 199 23.65 3.80 -9.86
C LYS A 199 22.89 4.57 -10.92
N SER A 200 23.30 5.80 -11.16
CA SER A 200 22.80 6.59 -12.29
C SER A 200 22.96 5.83 -13.60
N LYS A 201 22.06 6.05 -14.51
CA LYS A 201 22.12 5.46 -15.85
C LYS A 201 21.55 6.43 -16.86
N ASP A 202 22.37 6.73 -17.85
CA ASP A 202 21.92 7.48 -19.02
C ASP A 202 20.98 6.60 -19.87
N ASN A 203 20.07 7.25 -20.60
CA ASN A 203 19.19 6.60 -21.57
C ASN A 203 18.22 5.55 -20.98
N LEU A 204 17.49 5.91 -19.93
CA LEU A 204 16.34 5.11 -19.48
C LEU A 204 15.30 5.01 -20.60
N LYS A 205 14.67 3.84 -20.73
CA LYS A 205 13.72 3.53 -21.80
C LYS A 205 12.27 3.68 -21.31
N ALA A 206 11.42 4.07 -22.23
CA ALA A 206 9.97 4.05 -21.98
C ALA A 206 9.48 2.63 -21.71
N ILE A 207 8.34 2.53 -21.03
CA ILE A 207 7.74 1.25 -20.61
C ILE A 207 6.27 1.18 -21.02
N ASN A 208 5.82 -0.01 -21.47
CA ASN A 208 4.42 -0.39 -21.38
C ASN A 208 4.24 -1.11 -20.02
N CYS A 209 3.78 -0.35 -19.00
CA CYS A 209 3.76 -0.82 -17.64
C CYS A 209 2.70 -1.91 -17.45
N PRO A 210 3.07 -3.13 -16.98
CA PRO A 210 2.10 -4.17 -16.70
C PRO A 210 1.17 -3.78 -15.54
N SER A 211 -0.15 -3.77 -15.76
CA SER A 211 -1.16 -3.39 -14.74
C SER A 211 -1.06 -4.23 -13.45
N LYS A 212 -0.56 -5.46 -13.52
CA LYS A 212 -0.31 -6.30 -12.34
C LYS A 212 0.67 -5.71 -11.33
N LEU A 213 1.49 -4.73 -11.74
CA LEU A 213 2.40 -4.00 -10.84
C LEU A 213 1.74 -2.81 -10.14
N ASN A 214 0.54 -2.42 -10.54
CA ASN A 214 -0.12 -1.21 -10.03
C ASN A 214 -0.30 -1.24 -8.51
N SER A 215 -0.80 -2.33 -7.95
CA SER A 215 -1.04 -2.44 -6.50
C SER A 215 0.25 -2.35 -5.68
N SER A 216 1.37 -2.85 -6.21
CA SER A 216 2.67 -2.85 -5.53
C SER A 216 3.48 -1.57 -5.74
N ALA A 217 3.03 -0.65 -6.61
CA ALA A 217 3.67 0.63 -6.91
C ALA A 217 2.70 1.82 -6.77
N ILE A 218 1.53 1.62 -6.19
CA ILE A 218 0.43 2.60 -6.21
C ILE A 218 0.79 3.95 -5.57
N ASP A 219 1.68 3.95 -4.60
CA ASP A 219 2.09 5.16 -3.91
C ASP A 219 3.32 5.83 -4.59
N GLU A 220 4.01 5.13 -5.47
CA GLU A 220 5.23 5.58 -6.14
C GLU A 220 5.01 6.04 -7.60
N PHE A 221 3.81 5.93 -8.17
CA PHE A 221 3.58 6.29 -9.56
C PHE A 221 3.95 7.73 -9.88
N LEU A 222 3.72 8.68 -8.96
CA LEU A 222 4.09 10.08 -9.22
C LEU A 222 5.58 10.25 -9.48
N ILE A 223 6.42 9.56 -8.72
CA ILE A 223 7.86 9.63 -8.92
C ILE A 223 8.34 8.77 -10.11
N ILE A 224 7.64 7.67 -10.41
CA ILE A 224 7.87 6.88 -11.64
C ILE A 224 7.55 7.73 -12.88
N PHE A 225 6.54 8.59 -12.84
CA PHE A 225 6.21 9.50 -13.95
C PHE A 225 7.33 10.47 -14.27
N LEU A 226 8.12 10.92 -13.26
CA LEU A 226 9.32 11.74 -13.50
C LEU A 226 10.38 10.96 -14.29
N VAL A 227 10.56 9.68 -13.95
CA VAL A 227 11.48 8.83 -14.73
C VAL A 227 10.97 8.62 -16.14
N ALA A 228 9.67 8.40 -16.32
CA ALA A 228 9.04 8.29 -17.63
C ALA A 228 9.19 9.59 -18.44
N ALA A 229 9.08 10.74 -17.79
CA ALA A 229 9.26 12.07 -18.41
C ALA A 229 10.68 12.28 -18.97
N LYS A 230 11.70 11.71 -18.32
CA LYS A 230 13.10 11.77 -18.77
C LYS A 230 13.55 10.57 -19.61
N SER A 231 12.69 9.59 -19.87
CA SER A 231 13.05 8.43 -20.68
C SER A 231 12.88 8.69 -22.17
N LYS A 232 13.58 7.91 -23.01
CA LYS A 232 13.37 7.95 -24.46
C LYS A 232 12.13 7.15 -24.85
N GLY A 233 11.15 7.79 -25.52
CA GLY A 233 9.94 7.16 -26.06
C GLY A 233 8.69 7.44 -25.24
N ILE A 234 7.62 6.68 -25.47
CA ILE A 234 6.30 6.88 -24.83
C ILE A 234 6.06 5.79 -23.79
N SER A 235 5.99 6.18 -22.53
CA SER A 235 5.62 5.28 -21.44
C SER A 235 4.10 5.22 -21.28
N LYS A 236 3.56 3.99 -21.19
CA LYS A 236 2.11 3.75 -21.09
C LYS A 236 1.77 3.11 -19.76
N PHE A 237 0.85 3.73 -19.04
CA PHE A 237 0.34 3.27 -17.75
C PHE A 237 -1.18 3.11 -17.83
N LYS A 238 -1.70 1.96 -17.41
CA LYS A 238 -3.12 1.63 -17.47
C LYS A 238 -3.69 1.35 -16.08
N ASP A 239 -5.01 1.52 -15.95
CA ASP A 239 -5.80 1.12 -14.77
C ASP A 239 -5.35 1.81 -13.46
N LEU A 240 -5.01 3.11 -13.51
CA LEU A 240 -4.52 3.89 -12.38
C LEU A 240 -5.62 4.59 -11.55
N GLY A 241 -6.89 4.24 -11.75
CA GLY A 241 -8.04 4.91 -11.11
C GLY A 241 -7.97 4.97 -9.58
N GLU A 242 -7.38 3.96 -8.94
CA GLU A 242 -7.19 3.94 -7.49
C GLU A 242 -6.30 5.08 -6.96
N MET A 243 -5.43 5.68 -7.80
CA MET A 243 -4.64 6.86 -7.41
C MET A 243 -5.50 8.08 -7.08
N ASN A 244 -6.66 8.23 -7.74
CA ASN A 244 -7.57 9.35 -7.49
C ASN A 244 -8.53 9.12 -6.30
N LYS A 245 -8.55 7.90 -5.73
CA LYS A 245 -9.33 7.57 -4.52
C LYS A 245 -8.51 7.71 -3.23
N LYS A 246 -7.32 8.29 -3.31
CA LYS A 246 -6.44 8.57 -2.16
C LYS A 246 -6.83 9.91 -1.50
N GLU A 247 -5.98 10.44 -0.62
CA GLU A 247 -6.16 11.71 0.09
C GLU A 247 -6.30 12.92 -0.86
N SER A 248 -5.68 12.81 -2.03
CA SER A 248 -5.78 13.77 -3.14
C SER A 248 -6.00 13.00 -4.44
N LYS A 249 -6.48 13.68 -5.47
CA LYS A 249 -6.58 13.13 -6.83
C LYS A 249 -5.18 13.05 -7.46
N ARG A 250 -4.37 12.08 -6.98
CA ARG A 250 -2.93 11.99 -7.30
C ARG A 250 -2.66 11.88 -8.79
N LEU A 251 -3.48 11.11 -9.53
CA LEU A 251 -3.31 10.96 -10.97
C LEU A 251 -3.52 12.30 -11.69
N ASP A 252 -4.56 13.04 -11.31
CA ASP A 252 -4.87 14.36 -11.89
C ASP A 252 -3.75 15.35 -11.61
N LEU A 253 -3.26 15.38 -10.37
CA LEU A 253 -2.16 16.26 -9.96
C LEU A 253 -0.85 15.90 -10.69
N GLY A 254 -0.53 14.63 -10.83
CA GLY A 254 0.66 14.17 -11.54
C GLY A 254 0.64 14.54 -13.02
N VAL A 255 -0.50 14.36 -13.69
CA VAL A 255 -0.67 14.80 -15.09
C VAL A 255 -0.54 16.32 -15.23
N LYS A 256 -1.20 17.09 -14.33
CA LYS A 256 -1.10 18.55 -14.32
C LYS A 256 0.35 19.01 -14.14
N PHE A 257 1.07 18.40 -13.18
CA PHE A 257 2.47 18.71 -12.92
C PHE A 257 3.37 18.44 -14.15
N LEU A 258 3.24 17.25 -14.76
CA LEU A 258 4.06 16.94 -15.95
C LEU A 258 3.82 17.91 -17.10
N ARG A 259 2.57 18.29 -17.32
CA ARG A 259 2.22 19.29 -18.35
C ARG A 259 2.79 20.67 -18.04
N SER A 260 2.82 21.08 -16.76
CA SER A 260 3.39 22.40 -16.37
C SER A 260 4.90 22.51 -16.57
N ILE A 261 5.62 21.37 -16.62
CA ILE A 261 7.05 21.31 -16.94
C ILE A 261 7.32 20.99 -18.43
N GLY A 262 6.31 21.12 -19.31
CA GLY A 262 6.45 20.98 -20.75
C GLY A 262 6.40 19.54 -21.27
N ILE A 263 6.02 18.55 -20.45
CA ILE A 263 5.89 17.16 -20.89
C ILE A 263 4.52 16.92 -21.51
N LYS A 264 4.49 16.41 -22.74
CA LYS A 264 3.26 15.97 -23.40
C LYS A 264 2.73 14.71 -22.70
N VAL A 265 1.47 14.80 -22.24
CA VAL A 265 0.77 13.70 -21.56
C VAL A 265 -0.61 13.54 -22.18
N ASP A 266 -0.87 12.35 -22.74
CA ASP A 266 -2.22 11.94 -23.18
C ASP A 266 -2.88 11.17 -22.04
N ARG A 267 -4.09 11.58 -21.72
CA ARG A 267 -4.87 10.94 -20.65
C ARG A 267 -6.21 10.45 -21.15
N PHE A 268 -6.53 9.19 -20.85
CA PHE A 268 -7.79 8.52 -21.19
C PHE A 268 -8.37 7.88 -19.91
N LYS A 269 -9.26 8.58 -19.22
CA LYS A 269 -9.82 8.15 -17.91
C LYS A 269 -8.68 7.84 -16.90
N ASP A 270 -8.45 6.56 -16.64
CA ASP A 270 -7.46 6.03 -15.71
C ASP A 270 -6.15 5.59 -16.37
N ASN A 271 -6.00 5.83 -17.68
CA ASN A 271 -4.81 5.51 -18.45
C ASN A 271 -4.03 6.79 -18.77
N VAL A 272 -2.70 6.68 -18.77
CA VAL A 272 -1.80 7.81 -19.06
C VAL A 272 -0.67 7.36 -19.98
N ASN A 273 -0.45 8.13 -21.04
CA ASN A 273 0.74 8.02 -21.87
C ASN A 273 1.63 9.24 -21.64
N ILE A 274 2.88 9.02 -21.28
CA ILE A 274 3.88 10.07 -21.02
C ILE A 274 4.88 10.04 -22.15
N HIS A 275 4.98 11.13 -22.92
CA HIS A 275 5.97 11.32 -23.97
C HIS A 275 7.25 11.83 -23.34
N GLY A 276 8.23 10.94 -23.21
CA GLY A 276 9.47 11.27 -22.52
C GLY A 276 10.36 12.21 -23.35
N ASN A 277 11.05 13.10 -22.65
CA ASN A 277 12.05 14.02 -23.16
C ASN A 277 13.36 13.84 -22.39
N PRO A 278 14.36 13.12 -22.93
CA PRO A 278 15.65 12.94 -22.27
C PRO A 278 16.41 14.24 -21.96
N ASN A 279 16.09 15.31 -22.68
CA ASN A 279 16.73 16.62 -22.53
C ASN A 279 16.05 17.54 -21.51
N LEU A 280 15.03 17.04 -20.80
CA LEU A 280 14.32 17.78 -19.76
C LEU A 280 15.26 18.19 -18.62
#